data_3f5c0704f0e261186f525da5eafdf3ed
#
_entry.id   3f5c0704f0e261186f525da5eafdf3ed
#
_cell.length_a   1.000
_cell.length_b   1.000
_cell.length_c   1.000
_cell.angle_alpha   90.00
_cell.angle_beta   90.00
_cell.angle_gamma   90.00
#
_symmetry.space_group_name_H-M   'P 1'
#
loop_
_entity.id
_entity.type
_entity.pdbx_description
1 polymer ?
#
loop_
_entity_poly.entity_id
_entity_poly.type
_entity_poly.pdbx_seq_one_letter_code
_entity_poly.pdbx_strand_id
1 'polypeptide(L)'
;MNTTYDIVVIGAGIVGAAIARELSGHQLAVALLDARDDVGDGTSKANTAILHTGFDAKPGTLESAMVSRGYTLLSEYARHTGIPVEHTGAILVAWDDEQLDALPGLRDKAEANGYRHCEIIGAAEVYQQIPHLGDGALGGLTVADESIICTWTVNLALATDAVNRGGTTLLRGYRVETVDIGTEFTTLHTSAGPVTTRWVVNAAGLGADVIDARFGFDRFTVTPRRGELIVYDKLARALVDKIVLPVPHRTR
;
A
#
# COMPACT_ATOMS: atom_id res chain seq x y z
N MET A 1 -1.68 -34.50 -9.18
CA MET A 1 -0.53 -34.66 -8.25
C MET A 1 -0.70 -33.57 -7.20
N ASN A 2 -0.72 -33.93 -5.91
CA ASN A 2 -0.74 -32.91 -4.86
C ASN A 2 0.64 -32.22 -4.84
N THR A 3 0.71 -30.99 -5.30
CA THR A 3 1.95 -30.22 -5.27
C THR A 3 2.14 -29.71 -3.84
N THR A 4 3.24 -30.07 -3.22
CA THR A 4 3.63 -29.56 -1.91
C THR A 4 4.53 -28.36 -2.09
N TYR A 5 4.21 -27.27 -1.40
CA TYR A 5 5.01 -26.04 -1.41
C TYR A 5 5.80 -25.89 -0.12
N ASP A 6 6.92 -25.20 -0.17
CA ASP A 6 7.63 -24.79 1.04
C ASP A 6 6.86 -23.68 1.74
N ILE A 7 6.37 -22.70 0.96
CA ILE A 7 5.64 -21.55 1.48
C ILE A 7 4.39 -21.28 0.63
N VAL A 8 3.27 -21.05 1.29
CA VAL A 8 2.07 -20.49 0.67
C VAL A 8 1.85 -19.06 1.20
N VAL A 9 1.70 -18.10 0.29
CA VAL A 9 1.29 -16.74 0.59
C VAL A 9 -0.18 -16.61 0.22
N ILE A 10 -1.03 -16.28 1.20
CA ILE A 10 -2.49 -16.12 1.02
C ILE A 10 -2.79 -14.64 0.78
N GLY A 11 -3.27 -14.32 -0.40
CA GLY A 11 -3.60 -12.98 -0.87
C GLY A 11 -2.57 -12.42 -1.84
N ALA A 12 -2.95 -12.24 -3.11
CA ALA A 12 -2.11 -11.65 -4.15
C ALA A 12 -2.34 -10.12 -4.31
N GLY A 13 -2.65 -9.43 -3.20
CA GLY A 13 -2.56 -7.99 -3.07
C GLY A 13 -1.10 -7.53 -3.06
N ILE A 14 -0.88 -6.21 -2.95
CA ILE A 14 0.45 -5.61 -3.02
C ILE A 14 1.43 -6.23 -2.02
N VAL A 15 0.99 -6.52 -0.80
CA VAL A 15 1.83 -7.10 0.26
C VAL A 15 2.22 -8.53 -0.09
N GLY A 16 1.24 -9.39 -0.44
CA GLY A 16 1.52 -10.78 -0.77
C GLY A 16 2.34 -10.93 -2.05
N ALA A 17 2.09 -10.10 -3.07
CA ALA A 17 2.88 -10.10 -4.31
C ALA A 17 4.33 -9.67 -4.04
N ALA A 18 4.56 -8.67 -3.19
CA ALA A 18 5.91 -8.25 -2.79
C ALA A 18 6.65 -9.34 -2.00
N ILE A 19 5.97 -10.01 -1.07
CA ILE A 19 6.53 -11.13 -0.31
C ILE A 19 6.88 -12.30 -1.24
N ALA A 20 5.97 -12.69 -2.14
CA ALA A 20 6.22 -13.78 -3.09
C ALA A 20 7.40 -13.45 -4.01
N ARG A 21 7.51 -12.19 -4.46
CA ARG A 21 8.65 -11.72 -5.24
C ARG A 21 9.97 -11.84 -4.48
N GLU A 22 10.00 -11.45 -3.23
CA GLU A 22 11.21 -11.59 -2.39
C GLU A 22 11.59 -13.06 -2.22
N LEU A 23 10.61 -13.91 -1.87
CA LEU A 23 10.81 -15.35 -1.70
C LEU A 23 11.28 -16.05 -3.00
N SER A 24 10.88 -15.56 -4.17
CA SER A 24 11.31 -16.11 -5.47
C SER A 24 12.82 -15.96 -5.74
N GLY A 25 13.52 -15.13 -4.98
CA GLY A 25 14.98 -15.02 -5.00
C GLY A 25 15.70 -16.18 -4.29
N HIS A 26 14.97 -17.08 -3.65
CA HIS A 26 15.50 -18.22 -2.89
C HIS A 26 15.11 -19.54 -3.57
N GLN A 27 15.80 -20.63 -3.19
CA GLN A 27 15.50 -21.98 -3.69
C GLN A 27 14.30 -22.58 -2.92
N LEU A 28 13.12 -21.99 -3.11
CA LEU A 28 11.87 -22.37 -2.44
C LEU A 28 10.75 -22.59 -3.47
N ALA A 29 9.94 -23.61 -3.24
CA ALA A 29 8.67 -23.79 -3.94
C ALA A 29 7.61 -22.93 -3.25
N VAL A 30 7.22 -21.82 -3.89
CA VAL A 30 6.26 -20.86 -3.35
C VAL A 30 4.93 -20.94 -4.11
N ALA A 31 3.79 -20.89 -3.41
CA ALA A 31 2.50 -20.61 -4.02
C ALA A 31 1.99 -19.25 -3.54
N LEU A 32 1.55 -18.41 -4.49
CA LEU A 32 0.84 -17.17 -4.23
C LEU A 32 -0.63 -17.40 -4.57
N LEU A 33 -1.50 -17.44 -3.56
CA LEU A 33 -2.93 -17.70 -3.69
C LEU A 33 -3.72 -16.40 -3.67
N ASP A 34 -4.75 -16.31 -4.52
CA ASP A 34 -5.81 -15.31 -4.36
C ASP A 34 -7.18 -15.95 -4.53
N ALA A 35 -8.15 -15.46 -3.75
CA ALA A 35 -9.54 -15.87 -3.83
C ALA A 35 -10.26 -15.33 -5.07
N ARG A 36 -9.71 -14.33 -5.73
CA ARG A 36 -10.24 -13.66 -6.93
C ARG A 36 -9.50 -14.10 -8.17
N ASP A 37 -10.03 -13.70 -9.32
CA ASP A 37 -9.51 -14.09 -10.63
C ASP A 37 -8.34 -13.22 -11.11
N ASP A 38 -8.04 -12.13 -10.39
CA ASP A 38 -6.94 -11.24 -10.71
C ASP A 38 -6.14 -10.82 -9.47
N VAL A 39 -4.87 -10.47 -9.68
CA VAL A 39 -3.98 -9.97 -8.62
C VAL A 39 -4.34 -8.53 -8.25
N GLY A 40 -4.24 -8.20 -6.97
CA GLY A 40 -4.50 -6.85 -6.47
C GLY A 40 -5.95 -6.41 -6.51
N ASP A 41 -6.89 -7.27 -6.86
CA ASP A 41 -8.31 -6.95 -7.07
C ASP A 41 -9.10 -6.67 -5.77
N GLY A 42 -8.40 -6.17 -4.78
CA GLY A 42 -8.93 -5.69 -3.51
C GLY A 42 -8.52 -4.22 -3.28
N THR A 43 -8.17 -3.90 -2.05
CA THR A 43 -7.72 -2.56 -1.64
C THR A 43 -6.48 -2.09 -2.42
N SER A 44 -5.65 -3.02 -2.91
CA SER A 44 -4.42 -2.69 -3.64
C SER A 44 -4.65 -1.94 -4.96
N LYS A 45 -5.78 -2.12 -5.64
CA LYS A 45 -6.17 -1.37 -6.84
C LYS A 45 -7.11 -0.21 -6.53
N ALA A 46 -7.81 -0.24 -5.39
CA ALA A 46 -8.83 0.73 -5.01
C ALA A 46 -8.33 1.61 -3.85
N ASN A 47 -7.44 2.55 -4.14
CA ASN A 47 -6.88 3.51 -3.21
C ASN A 47 -6.48 4.81 -3.93
N THR A 48 -5.92 5.77 -3.21
CA THR A 48 -5.51 7.09 -3.73
C THR A 48 -4.22 7.08 -4.56
N ALA A 49 -3.57 5.92 -4.68
CA ALA A 49 -2.35 5.72 -5.47
C ALA A 49 -1.12 6.55 -5.01
N ILE A 50 -1.14 7.12 -3.81
CA ILE A 50 -0.04 7.91 -3.32
C ILE A 50 1.12 6.99 -2.89
N LEU A 51 2.30 7.26 -3.44
CA LEU A 51 3.56 6.70 -3.00
C LEU A 51 4.11 7.59 -1.89
N HIS A 52 3.75 7.24 -0.64
CA HIS A 52 4.03 8.03 0.53
C HIS A 52 5.50 7.99 0.95
N THR A 53 6.07 9.15 1.25
CA THR A 53 7.44 9.29 1.79
C THR A 53 7.55 8.86 3.25
N GLY A 54 6.42 8.81 3.97
CA GLY A 54 6.36 8.52 5.41
C GLY A 54 6.53 9.76 6.29
N PHE A 55 6.42 10.96 5.71
CA PHE A 55 6.60 12.23 6.41
C PHE A 55 5.68 12.37 7.62
N ASP A 56 4.44 11.90 7.55
CA ASP A 56 3.39 12.06 8.55
C ASP A 56 3.15 10.82 9.43
N ALA A 57 3.91 9.75 9.24
CA ALA A 57 3.84 8.57 10.08
C ALA A 57 4.23 8.90 11.55
N LYS A 58 3.71 8.16 12.51
CA LYS A 58 4.10 8.37 13.91
C LYS A 58 5.56 7.97 14.11
N PRO A 59 6.46 8.89 14.51
CA PRO A 59 7.88 8.58 14.69
C PRO A 59 8.13 7.42 15.64
N GLY A 60 9.14 6.59 15.31
CA GLY A 60 9.55 5.44 16.12
C GLY A 60 8.61 4.23 16.04
N THR A 61 7.60 4.24 15.18
CA THR A 61 6.73 3.09 14.92
C THR A 61 7.23 2.22 13.77
N LEU A 62 6.73 0.98 13.71
CA LEU A 62 6.96 0.10 12.57
C LEU A 62 6.44 0.72 11.26
N GLU A 63 5.31 1.43 11.32
CA GLU A 63 4.75 2.16 10.18
C GLU A 63 5.76 3.16 9.62
N SER A 64 6.31 4.05 10.46
CA SER A 64 7.32 5.04 10.04
C SER A 64 8.51 4.38 9.35
N ALA A 65 9.07 3.32 9.96
CA ALA A 65 10.20 2.60 9.40
C ALA A 65 9.89 1.91 8.07
N MET A 66 8.71 1.27 7.96
CA MET A 66 8.33 0.49 6.78
C MET A 66 7.88 1.38 5.62
N VAL A 67 7.16 2.47 5.87
CA VAL A 67 6.73 3.40 4.80
C VAL A 67 7.93 4.09 4.17
N SER A 68 8.83 4.65 4.97
CA SER A 68 10.06 5.31 4.47
C SER A 68 10.95 4.35 3.66
N ARG A 69 11.17 3.12 4.19
CA ARG A 69 11.91 2.10 3.44
C ARG A 69 11.17 1.67 2.17
N GLY A 70 9.85 1.48 2.27
CA GLY A 70 8.99 1.09 1.15
C GLY A 70 9.00 2.10 0.03
N TYR A 71 8.98 3.40 0.36
CA TYR A 71 9.13 4.49 -0.61
C TYR A 71 10.41 4.33 -1.45
N THR A 72 11.55 4.14 -0.79
CA THR A 72 12.85 3.99 -1.46
C THR A 72 12.86 2.76 -2.37
N LEU A 73 12.47 1.59 -1.84
CA LEU A 73 12.49 0.32 -2.58
C LEU A 73 11.51 0.32 -3.76
N LEU A 74 10.32 0.88 -3.56
CA LEU A 74 9.29 0.88 -4.60
C LEU A 74 9.59 1.91 -5.69
N SER A 75 10.15 3.07 -5.33
CA SER A 75 10.62 4.08 -6.30
C SER A 75 11.73 3.51 -7.19
N GLU A 76 12.68 2.79 -6.61
CA GLU A 76 13.74 2.13 -7.35
C GLU A 76 13.18 1.01 -8.26
N TYR A 77 12.29 0.18 -7.73
CA TYR A 77 11.64 -0.88 -8.48
C TYR A 77 10.84 -0.34 -9.66
N ALA A 78 10.04 0.71 -9.44
CA ALA A 78 9.25 1.35 -10.48
C ALA A 78 10.12 1.87 -11.63
N ARG A 79 11.24 2.51 -11.31
CA ARG A 79 12.19 3.01 -12.30
C ARG A 79 12.79 1.88 -13.17
N HIS A 80 13.13 0.73 -12.56
CA HIS A 80 13.71 -0.40 -13.28
C HIS A 80 12.68 -1.19 -14.12
N THR A 81 11.41 -1.20 -13.69
CA THR A 81 10.35 -1.97 -14.36
C THR A 81 9.47 -1.14 -15.28
N GLY A 82 9.67 0.18 -15.33
CA GLY A 82 8.86 1.09 -16.14
C GLY A 82 7.42 1.28 -15.60
N ILE A 83 7.20 1.02 -14.31
CA ILE A 83 5.91 1.34 -13.67
C ILE A 83 5.73 2.86 -13.68
N PRO A 84 4.59 3.38 -14.17
CA PRO A 84 4.36 4.82 -14.19
C PRO A 84 4.33 5.40 -12.78
N VAL A 85 5.16 6.43 -12.55
CA VAL A 85 5.18 7.28 -11.35
C VAL A 85 5.11 8.72 -11.79
N GLU A 86 4.21 9.48 -11.19
CA GLU A 86 4.09 10.93 -11.39
C GLU A 86 4.60 11.64 -10.13
N HIS A 87 5.69 12.38 -10.27
CA HIS A 87 6.30 13.18 -9.19
C HIS A 87 5.59 14.51 -9.06
N THR A 88 4.43 14.50 -8.43
CA THR A 88 3.54 15.66 -8.30
C THR A 88 3.88 16.55 -7.13
N GLY A 89 4.51 15.99 -6.08
CA GLY A 89 4.54 16.59 -4.76
C GLY A 89 3.15 16.63 -4.12
N ALA A 90 3.11 17.05 -2.87
CA ALA A 90 1.87 17.27 -2.15
C ALA A 90 1.89 18.62 -1.42
N ILE A 91 0.70 19.16 -1.16
CA ILE A 91 0.50 20.31 -0.29
C ILE A 91 -0.60 19.97 0.71
N LEU A 92 -0.27 20.02 2.00
CA LEU A 92 -1.27 20.02 3.07
C LEU A 92 -1.77 21.44 3.24
N VAL A 93 -3.05 21.68 2.98
CA VAL A 93 -3.66 23.02 3.03
C VAL A 93 -4.33 23.23 4.37
N ALA A 94 -4.01 24.37 5.02
CA ALA A 94 -4.64 24.85 6.23
C ALA A 94 -5.80 25.78 5.87
N TRP A 95 -6.99 25.50 6.39
CA TRP A 95 -8.23 26.22 6.11
C TRP A 95 -8.74 27.02 7.31
N ASP A 96 -8.14 26.84 8.47
CA ASP A 96 -8.43 27.56 9.70
C ASP A 96 -7.17 27.78 10.52
N ASP A 97 -7.26 28.56 11.61
CA ASP A 97 -6.12 28.93 12.47
C ASP A 97 -5.56 27.71 13.20
N GLU A 98 -6.39 26.73 13.60
CA GLU A 98 -5.92 25.49 14.27
C GLU A 98 -5.03 24.68 13.31
N GLN A 99 -5.43 24.57 12.07
CA GLN A 99 -4.66 23.87 11.04
C GLN A 99 -3.37 24.63 10.70
N LEU A 100 -3.43 25.95 10.61
CA LEU A 100 -2.25 26.78 10.36
C LEU A 100 -1.23 26.64 11.49
N ASP A 101 -1.67 26.69 12.75
CA ASP A 101 -0.84 26.50 13.92
C ASP A 101 -0.24 25.08 14.04
N ALA A 102 -0.84 24.07 13.37
CA ALA A 102 -0.35 22.71 13.35
C ALA A 102 0.81 22.48 12.36
N LEU A 103 1.01 23.33 11.35
CA LEU A 103 2.01 23.12 10.31
C LEU A 103 3.46 22.96 10.83
N PRO A 104 3.95 23.77 11.80
CA PRO A 104 5.28 23.57 12.37
C PRO A 104 5.46 22.17 12.98
N GLY A 105 4.46 21.71 13.74
CA GLY A 105 4.50 20.39 14.35
C GLY A 105 4.49 19.23 13.32
N LEU A 106 3.84 19.42 12.16
CA LEU A 106 3.88 18.44 11.06
C LEU A 106 5.24 18.42 10.39
N ARG A 107 5.87 19.57 10.18
CA ARG A 107 7.24 19.65 9.65
C ARG A 107 8.24 18.97 10.61
N ASP A 108 8.16 19.27 11.90
CA ASP A 108 9.04 18.68 12.92
C ASP A 108 8.86 17.14 12.97
N LYS A 109 7.61 16.67 12.80
CA LYS A 109 7.29 15.25 12.70
C LYS A 109 7.93 14.60 11.45
N ALA A 110 7.89 15.28 10.31
CA ALA A 110 8.56 14.83 9.08
C ALA A 110 10.07 14.71 9.29
N GLU A 111 10.71 15.70 9.93
CA GLU A 111 12.13 15.66 10.27
C GLU A 111 12.47 14.50 11.23
N ALA A 112 11.61 14.23 12.22
CA ALA A 112 11.77 13.11 13.14
C ALA A 112 11.68 11.74 12.42
N ASN A 113 10.97 11.67 11.29
CA ASN A 113 10.92 10.51 10.40
C ASN A 113 12.07 10.46 9.39
N GLY A 114 13.01 11.44 9.44
CA GLY A 114 14.15 11.54 8.52
C GLY A 114 13.83 12.23 7.18
N TYR A 115 12.61 12.75 7.01
CA TYR A 115 12.19 13.46 5.81
C TYR A 115 12.32 14.99 5.99
N ARG A 116 13.10 15.65 5.13
CA ARG A 116 13.47 17.07 5.30
C ARG A 116 12.98 18.00 4.19
N HIS A 117 12.25 17.50 3.20
CA HIS A 117 11.79 18.27 2.05
C HIS A 117 10.35 18.77 2.26
N CYS A 118 10.09 19.31 3.48
CA CYS A 118 8.85 19.98 3.84
C CYS A 118 9.11 21.46 4.10
N GLU A 119 8.31 22.32 3.45
CA GLU A 119 8.37 23.76 3.61
C GLU A 119 6.99 24.30 3.98
N ILE A 120 6.95 25.22 4.97
CA ILE A 120 5.72 25.94 5.31
C ILE A 120 5.60 27.13 4.36
N ILE A 121 4.47 27.24 3.68
CA ILE A 121 4.19 28.28 2.69
C ILE A 121 2.94 29.09 3.07
N GLY A 122 2.90 30.34 2.66
CA GLY A 122 1.74 31.21 2.88
C GLY A 122 0.63 30.98 1.84
N ALA A 123 -0.55 31.57 2.10
CA ALA A 123 -1.72 31.44 1.23
C ALA A 123 -1.42 31.84 -0.22
N ALA A 124 -0.70 32.94 -0.45
CA ALA A 124 -0.36 33.41 -1.80
C ALA A 124 0.40 32.36 -2.60
N GLU A 125 1.33 31.65 -1.95
CA GLU A 125 2.12 30.61 -2.59
C GLU A 125 1.32 29.32 -2.81
N VAL A 126 0.39 28.98 -1.89
CA VAL A 126 -0.57 27.88 -2.10
C VAL A 126 -1.37 28.12 -3.38
N TYR A 127 -1.95 29.30 -3.55
CA TYR A 127 -2.71 29.63 -4.76
C TYR A 127 -1.85 29.76 -6.03
N GLN A 128 -0.58 30.14 -5.89
CA GLN A 128 0.35 30.10 -7.01
C GLN A 128 0.60 28.68 -7.50
N GLN A 129 0.71 27.72 -6.57
CA GLN A 129 0.95 26.31 -6.89
C GLN A 129 -0.33 25.55 -7.26
N ILE A 130 -1.49 25.97 -6.77
CA ILE A 130 -2.80 25.36 -7.05
C ILE A 130 -3.81 26.47 -7.44
N PRO A 131 -3.75 27.01 -8.68
CA PRO A 131 -4.54 28.17 -9.09
C PRO A 131 -6.05 27.97 -9.05
N HIS A 132 -6.52 26.71 -9.12
CA HIS A 132 -7.93 26.37 -9.13
C HIS A 132 -8.44 25.87 -7.75
N LEU A 133 -7.64 26.04 -6.69
CA LEU A 133 -8.08 25.74 -5.33
C LEU A 133 -9.21 26.69 -4.92
N GLY A 134 -10.21 26.17 -4.19
CA GLY A 134 -11.28 27.02 -3.63
C GLY A 134 -10.73 28.07 -2.66
N ASP A 135 -11.46 29.17 -2.48
CA ASP A 135 -11.06 30.27 -1.60
C ASP A 135 -11.01 29.85 -0.11
N GLY A 136 -10.15 30.52 0.66
CA GLY A 136 -10.09 30.39 2.12
C GLY A 136 -8.85 29.65 2.65
N ALA A 137 -7.90 29.26 1.80
CA ALA A 137 -6.63 28.70 2.28
C ALA A 137 -5.81 29.78 3.01
N LEU A 138 -5.32 29.46 4.20
CA LEU A 138 -4.50 30.34 5.04
C LEU A 138 -2.99 30.11 4.87
N GLY A 139 -2.61 28.92 4.47
CA GLY A 139 -1.24 28.48 4.24
C GLY A 139 -1.17 26.98 3.98
N GLY A 140 0.03 26.43 3.93
CA GLY A 140 0.21 25.00 3.72
C GLY A 140 1.59 24.49 4.08
N LEU A 141 1.73 23.18 4.03
CA LEU A 141 3.00 22.47 4.14
C LEU A 141 3.23 21.69 2.84
N THR A 142 4.31 22.00 2.14
CA THR A 142 4.71 21.24 0.95
C THR A 142 5.42 19.96 1.35
N VAL A 143 5.24 18.90 0.56
CA VAL A 143 5.95 17.62 0.67
C VAL A 143 6.43 17.27 -0.74
N ALA A 144 7.66 17.64 -1.05
CA ALA A 144 8.14 17.67 -2.43
C ALA A 144 8.19 16.31 -3.13
N ASP A 145 8.47 15.23 -2.39
CA ASP A 145 8.73 13.92 -2.97
C ASP A 145 7.49 12.99 -2.96
N GLU A 146 6.34 13.43 -2.43
CA GLU A 146 5.10 12.67 -2.59
C GLU A 146 4.80 12.48 -4.08
N SER A 147 4.37 11.29 -4.45
CA SER A 147 4.20 10.91 -5.84
C SER A 147 2.95 10.06 -6.02
N ILE A 148 2.47 9.93 -7.25
CA ILE A 148 1.41 8.99 -7.60
C ILE A 148 2.02 7.82 -8.36
N ILE A 149 1.70 6.60 -7.95
CA ILE A 149 2.16 5.38 -8.61
C ILE A 149 0.96 4.61 -9.19
N CYS A 150 1.14 3.98 -10.36
CA CYS A 150 0.09 3.15 -10.93
C CYS A 150 -0.13 1.87 -10.09
N THR A 151 -1.19 1.85 -9.28
CA THR A 151 -1.52 0.73 -8.37
C THR A 151 -1.87 -0.57 -9.10
N TRP A 152 -2.32 -0.49 -10.34
CA TRP A 152 -2.61 -1.65 -11.18
C TRP A 152 -1.31 -2.31 -11.67
N THR A 153 -0.43 -1.49 -12.24
CA THR A 153 0.82 -1.97 -12.84
C THR A 153 1.81 -2.46 -11.77
N VAL A 154 1.91 -1.78 -10.62
CA VAL A 154 2.84 -2.19 -9.57
C VAL A 154 2.49 -3.57 -9.01
N ASN A 155 1.21 -3.83 -8.76
CA ASN A 155 0.77 -5.12 -8.25
C ASN A 155 1.02 -6.25 -9.26
N LEU A 156 0.66 -5.99 -10.53
CA LEU A 156 0.89 -6.93 -11.63
C LEU A 156 2.38 -7.21 -11.82
N ALA A 157 3.23 -6.18 -11.80
CA ALA A 157 4.68 -6.32 -11.97
C ALA A 157 5.30 -7.19 -10.87
N LEU A 158 4.95 -6.96 -9.60
CA LEU A 158 5.46 -7.75 -8.48
C LEU A 158 5.05 -9.23 -8.58
N ALA A 159 3.78 -9.51 -8.89
CA ALA A 159 3.29 -10.88 -9.06
C ALA A 159 3.93 -11.57 -10.28
N THR A 160 4.08 -10.85 -11.39
CA THR A 160 4.73 -11.37 -12.62
C THR A 160 6.20 -11.65 -12.37
N ASP A 161 6.91 -10.75 -11.69
CA ASP A 161 8.31 -10.96 -11.31
C ASP A 161 8.49 -12.20 -10.44
N ALA A 162 7.60 -12.40 -9.44
CA ALA A 162 7.63 -13.58 -8.59
C ALA A 162 7.54 -14.89 -9.39
N VAL A 163 6.68 -14.92 -10.41
CA VAL A 163 6.53 -16.09 -11.30
C VAL A 163 7.73 -16.24 -12.25
N ASN A 164 8.17 -15.15 -12.88
CA ASN A 164 9.22 -15.18 -13.92
C ASN A 164 10.61 -15.48 -13.35
N ARG A 165 10.88 -15.16 -12.11
CA ARG A 165 12.14 -15.53 -11.43
C ARG A 165 12.24 -17.03 -11.14
N GLY A 166 11.12 -17.75 -11.23
CA GLY A 166 11.02 -19.16 -10.92
C GLY A 166 10.71 -19.43 -9.45
N GLY A 167 10.26 -20.64 -9.16
CA GLY A 167 9.89 -21.07 -7.81
C GLY A 167 8.51 -20.61 -7.31
N THR A 168 7.86 -19.62 -7.94
CA THR A 168 6.52 -19.17 -7.54
C THR A 168 5.44 -19.60 -8.52
N THR A 169 4.41 -20.27 -8.00
CA THR A 169 3.18 -20.60 -8.73
C THR A 169 2.07 -19.65 -8.30
N LEU A 170 1.47 -18.91 -9.25
CA LEU A 170 0.31 -18.06 -8.99
C LEU A 170 -0.97 -18.86 -9.17
N LEU A 171 -1.77 -18.97 -8.10
CA LEU A 171 -3.04 -19.69 -8.04
C LEU A 171 -4.19 -18.71 -7.78
N ARG A 172 -4.94 -18.37 -8.83
CA ARG A 172 -6.10 -17.46 -8.77
C ARG A 172 -7.40 -18.25 -8.68
N GLY A 173 -8.42 -17.69 -8.01
CA GLY A 173 -9.66 -18.40 -7.72
C GLY A 173 -9.56 -19.41 -6.57
N TYR A 174 -8.46 -19.40 -5.82
CA TYR A 174 -8.18 -20.30 -4.71
C TYR A 174 -8.54 -19.64 -3.37
N ARG A 175 -9.81 -19.63 -3.04
CA ARG A 175 -10.28 -19.13 -1.72
C ARG A 175 -10.03 -20.19 -0.66
N VAL A 176 -9.20 -19.88 0.34
CA VAL A 176 -9.00 -20.78 1.49
C VAL A 176 -10.28 -20.84 2.31
N GLU A 177 -10.83 -22.03 2.53
CA GLU A 177 -12.10 -22.26 3.22
C GLU A 177 -11.88 -22.87 4.61
N THR A 178 -11.04 -23.90 4.70
CA THR A 178 -10.66 -24.54 5.96
C THR A 178 -9.17 -24.89 5.94
N VAL A 179 -8.62 -25.20 7.13
CA VAL A 179 -7.20 -25.49 7.30
C VAL A 179 -7.04 -26.71 8.19
N ASP A 180 -6.27 -27.70 7.74
CA ASP A 180 -5.82 -28.83 8.54
C ASP A 180 -4.34 -28.67 8.88
N ILE A 181 -4.04 -28.44 10.16
CA ILE A 181 -2.67 -28.24 10.64
C ILE A 181 -2.10 -29.59 11.06
N GLY A 182 -1.15 -30.11 10.29
CA GLY A 182 -0.40 -31.28 10.63
C GLY A 182 0.94 -30.99 11.31
N THR A 183 1.69 -32.00 11.65
CA THR A 183 3.00 -31.84 12.31
C THR A 183 4.12 -31.36 11.38
N GLU A 184 4.08 -31.74 10.13
CA GLU A 184 5.08 -31.39 9.11
C GLU A 184 4.50 -30.44 8.04
N PHE A 185 3.26 -30.66 7.66
CA PHE A 185 2.57 -29.91 6.62
C PHE A 185 1.21 -29.40 7.09
N THR A 186 0.82 -28.28 6.55
CA THR A 186 -0.53 -27.73 6.65
C THR A 186 -1.22 -27.92 5.31
N THR A 187 -2.46 -28.39 5.33
CA THR A 187 -3.31 -28.47 4.13
C THR A 187 -4.35 -27.34 4.16
N LEU A 188 -4.30 -26.48 3.16
CA LEU A 188 -5.29 -25.45 2.91
C LEU A 188 -6.35 -26.04 1.98
N HIS A 189 -7.57 -26.22 2.47
CA HIS A 189 -8.71 -26.59 1.62
C HIS A 189 -9.24 -25.33 0.96
N THR A 190 -9.19 -25.29 -0.36
CA THR A 190 -9.60 -24.12 -1.13
C THR A 190 -10.78 -24.45 -2.04
N SER A 191 -11.47 -23.41 -2.54
CA SER A 191 -12.55 -23.54 -3.52
C SER A 191 -12.15 -24.25 -4.82
N ALA A 192 -10.84 -24.34 -5.11
CA ALA A 192 -10.31 -24.97 -6.32
C ALA A 192 -9.49 -26.25 -6.06
N GLY A 193 -9.52 -26.76 -4.83
CA GLY A 193 -8.84 -27.96 -4.39
C GLY A 193 -7.81 -27.72 -3.27
N PRO A 194 -7.26 -28.80 -2.70
CA PRO A 194 -6.32 -28.67 -1.59
C PRO A 194 -4.94 -28.22 -2.04
N VAL A 195 -4.29 -27.42 -1.19
CA VAL A 195 -2.91 -26.96 -1.34
C VAL A 195 -2.15 -27.29 -0.05
N THR A 196 -1.04 -28.01 -0.17
CA THR A 196 -0.23 -28.46 0.97
C THR A 196 1.07 -27.68 1.06
N THR A 197 1.45 -27.26 2.27
CA THR A 197 2.63 -26.42 2.50
C THR A 197 3.26 -26.63 3.87
N ARG A 198 4.52 -26.23 4.03
CA ARG A 198 5.22 -26.20 5.34
C ARG A 198 4.93 -24.91 6.09
N TRP A 199 4.92 -23.77 5.38
CA TRP A 199 4.75 -22.45 5.97
C TRP A 199 3.63 -21.68 5.28
N VAL A 200 2.92 -20.89 6.05
CA VAL A 200 1.85 -20.03 5.53
C VAL A 200 2.13 -18.58 5.93
N VAL A 201 2.03 -17.71 4.95
CA VAL A 201 2.05 -16.24 5.13
C VAL A 201 0.63 -15.73 4.91
N ASN A 202 0.03 -15.15 5.93
CA ASN A 202 -1.27 -14.51 5.82
C ASN A 202 -1.11 -13.06 5.34
N ALA A 203 -1.41 -12.82 4.07
CA ALA A 203 -1.44 -11.49 3.43
C ALA A 203 -2.83 -11.18 2.86
N ALA A 204 -3.90 -11.72 3.49
CA ALA A 204 -5.27 -11.69 2.98
C ALA A 204 -5.99 -10.32 3.12
N GLY A 205 -5.26 -9.25 3.46
CA GLY A 205 -5.79 -7.89 3.53
C GLY A 205 -6.97 -7.77 4.49
N LEU A 206 -8.14 -7.34 4.00
CA LEU A 206 -9.35 -7.21 4.82
C LEU A 206 -9.90 -8.54 5.36
N GLY A 207 -9.44 -9.67 4.86
CA GLY A 207 -9.82 -11.00 5.34
C GLY A 207 -8.73 -11.65 6.22
N ALA A 208 -7.73 -10.91 6.66
CA ALA A 208 -6.60 -11.46 7.38
C ALA A 208 -6.98 -12.04 8.75
N ASP A 209 -7.92 -11.44 9.46
CA ASP A 209 -8.48 -11.96 10.72
C ASP A 209 -9.28 -13.24 10.50
N VAL A 210 -10.04 -13.34 9.41
CA VAL A 210 -10.78 -14.54 9.04
C VAL A 210 -9.83 -15.69 8.74
N ILE A 211 -8.71 -15.42 8.06
CA ILE A 211 -7.67 -16.43 7.81
C ILE A 211 -7.00 -16.82 9.13
N ASP A 212 -6.65 -15.84 9.99
CA ASP A 212 -6.04 -16.10 11.31
C ASP A 212 -6.92 -17.03 12.17
N ALA A 213 -8.23 -16.77 12.18
CA ALA A 213 -9.20 -17.61 12.89
C ALA A 213 -9.26 -19.07 12.37
N ARG A 214 -9.04 -19.29 11.07
CA ARG A 214 -8.97 -20.65 10.49
C ARG A 214 -7.75 -21.46 10.95
N PHE A 215 -6.71 -20.76 11.41
CA PHE A 215 -5.54 -21.36 12.06
C PHE A 215 -5.70 -21.53 13.57
N GLY A 216 -6.88 -21.21 14.12
CA GLY A 216 -7.18 -21.32 15.55
C GLY A 216 -6.70 -20.13 16.37
N PHE A 217 -6.39 -19.01 15.75
CA PHE A 217 -5.98 -17.78 16.43
C PHE A 217 -7.13 -16.76 16.44
N ASP A 218 -7.16 -15.92 17.47
CA ASP A 218 -8.09 -14.80 17.64
C ASP A 218 -7.32 -13.62 18.24
N ARG A 219 -6.33 -13.12 17.48
CA ARG A 219 -5.38 -12.12 17.97
C ARG A 219 -5.78 -10.70 17.62
N PHE A 220 -6.56 -10.52 16.56
CA PHE A 220 -6.96 -9.21 16.07
C PHE A 220 -8.23 -9.32 15.23
N THR A 221 -8.91 -8.19 15.08
CA THR A 221 -10.07 -8.05 14.20
C THR A 221 -9.81 -6.92 13.21
N VAL A 222 -10.10 -7.16 11.95
CA VAL A 222 -10.04 -6.12 10.92
C VAL A 222 -11.39 -5.42 10.85
N THR A 223 -11.42 -4.12 11.13
CA THR A 223 -12.61 -3.28 10.94
C THR A 223 -12.44 -2.45 9.68
N PRO A 224 -13.06 -2.83 8.55
CA PRO A 224 -12.95 -2.10 7.31
C PRO A 224 -13.54 -0.69 7.42
N ARG A 225 -12.83 0.31 6.90
CA ARG A 225 -13.38 1.64 6.67
C ARG A 225 -13.61 1.83 5.19
N ARG A 226 -14.83 2.17 4.82
CA ARG A 226 -15.17 2.48 3.44
C ARG A 226 -14.68 3.89 3.11
N GLY A 227 -13.83 4.00 2.10
CA GLY A 227 -13.51 5.24 1.42
C GLY A 227 -14.22 5.29 0.08
N GLU A 228 -14.67 6.46 -0.33
CA GLU A 228 -15.26 6.69 -1.64
C GLU A 228 -14.31 7.57 -2.47
N LEU A 229 -14.02 7.12 -3.69
CA LEU A 229 -13.17 7.82 -4.63
C LEU A 229 -14.03 8.34 -5.77
N ILE A 230 -13.97 9.64 -6.03
CA ILE A 230 -14.59 10.27 -7.19
C ILE A 230 -13.52 10.42 -8.26
N VAL A 231 -13.70 9.75 -9.38
CA VAL A 231 -12.80 9.83 -10.53
C VAL A 231 -13.33 10.88 -11.50
N TYR A 232 -12.58 11.94 -11.69
CA TYR A 232 -12.93 12.97 -12.65
C TYR A 232 -12.50 12.60 -14.07
N ASP A 233 -13.12 13.21 -15.07
CA ASP A 233 -12.72 13.10 -16.47
C ASP A 233 -11.28 13.62 -16.68
N LYS A 234 -10.61 13.09 -17.71
CA LYS A 234 -9.26 13.49 -18.08
C LYS A 234 -9.11 14.99 -18.37
N LEU A 235 -10.17 15.67 -18.76
CA LEU A 235 -10.20 17.11 -18.98
C LEU A 235 -9.96 17.90 -17.68
N ALA A 236 -10.29 17.33 -16.53
CA ALA A 236 -10.05 17.94 -15.22
C ALA A 236 -8.56 17.89 -14.79
N ARG A 237 -7.72 17.09 -15.46
CA ARG A 237 -6.31 16.92 -15.08
C ARG A 237 -5.52 18.23 -15.03
N ALA A 238 -5.81 19.15 -15.93
CA ALA A 238 -5.13 20.45 -15.98
C ALA A 238 -5.52 21.40 -14.84
N LEU A 239 -6.57 21.08 -14.07
CA LEU A 239 -7.03 21.93 -12.97
C LEU A 239 -6.22 21.72 -11.68
N VAL A 240 -5.71 20.49 -11.48
CA VAL A 240 -4.91 20.13 -10.28
C VAL A 240 -3.82 19.16 -10.72
N ASP A 241 -2.58 19.56 -10.57
CA ASP A 241 -1.38 18.80 -10.92
C ASP A 241 -0.58 18.30 -9.70
N LYS A 242 -1.09 18.55 -8.51
CA LYS A 242 -0.49 18.20 -7.23
C LYS A 242 -1.43 17.36 -6.37
N ILE A 243 -0.87 16.63 -5.43
CA ILE A 243 -1.63 16.00 -4.35
C ILE A 243 -2.02 17.09 -3.35
N VAL A 244 -3.31 17.28 -3.14
CA VAL A 244 -3.85 18.24 -2.15
C VAL A 244 -4.43 17.47 -0.98
N LEU A 245 -3.89 17.69 0.20
CA LEU A 245 -4.29 17.02 1.42
C LEU A 245 -4.82 18.05 2.45
N PRO A 246 -5.82 17.71 3.27
CA PRO A 246 -6.19 18.54 4.40
C PRO A 246 -5.16 18.39 5.52
N VAL A 247 -4.89 19.45 6.26
CA VAL A 247 -4.21 19.34 7.55
C VAL A 247 -5.13 18.60 8.53
N PRO A 248 -4.67 17.53 9.22
CA PRO A 248 -5.51 16.80 10.17
C PRO A 248 -5.91 17.67 11.37
N HIS A 249 -7.17 17.63 11.78
CA HIS A 249 -7.58 18.19 13.07
C HIS A 249 -7.08 17.34 14.23
N ARG A 250 -6.73 17.97 15.36
CA ARG A 250 -6.20 17.29 16.57
C ARG A 250 -7.18 16.34 17.26
N THR A 251 -8.48 16.43 16.95
CA THR A 251 -9.60 15.80 17.66
C THR A 251 -10.30 14.68 16.90
N ARG A 252 -9.61 14.00 15.96
CA ARG A 252 -10.21 12.81 15.31
C ARG A 252 -9.28 11.63 15.21
#